data_d8cb675c4d564def1a8ddb975f0209f0
#
_entry.id   d8cb675c4d564def1a8ddb975f0209f0
#
_cell.length_a   1.000
_cell.length_b   1.000
_cell.length_c   1.000
_cell.angle_alpha   90.00
_cell.angle_beta   90.00
_cell.angle_gamma   90.00
#
_symmetry.space_group_name_H-M   'P 1'
#
loop_
_entity.id
_entity.type
_entity.pdbx_description
1 polymer ?
#
loop_
_entity_poly.entity_id
_entity_poly.type
_entity_poly.pdbx_seq_one_letter_code
_entity_poly.pdbx_strand_id
1 'polypeptide(L)'
;ILNAGISMWARFDNITDISLFHKINEINYQGSVNCVYASIDELKKNNGQIVAITTAQALMGFPNASAYSASKHALHGFLETLQMELGSTISVSNVYLGWIKGTNLRANALGPNGEKIGDSHHKHSSRAIDIDSCTTKIVQGIEKNKKTIYIPSFLRFIPFAKLFFRKWLFRKINKVTSEEES
;
A
#
# COMPACT_ATOMS: atom_id res chain seq x y z
N ILE A 1 12.11 -8.09 2.35
CA ILE A 1 10.90 -7.55 1.68
C ILE A 1 9.78 -7.45 2.69
N LEU A 2 9.24 -6.24 2.89
CA LEU A 2 8.09 -5.95 3.75
C LEU A 2 6.82 -6.04 2.90
N ASN A 3 6.17 -7.19 2.90
CA ASN A 3 5.00 -7.48 2.08
C ASN A 3 3.73 -7.77 2.90
N ALA A 4 3.87 -8.21 4.14
CA ALA A 4 2.72 -8.55 4.98
C ALA A 4 1.73 -7.37 5.09
N GLY A 5 0.45 -7.65 4.97
CA GLY A 5 -0.58 -6.63 5.09
C GLY A 5 -1.97 -7.18 4.92
N ILE A 6 -2.91 -6.54 5.60
CA ILE A 6 -4.35 -6.78 5.50
C ILE A 6 -5.05 -5.50 5.06
N SER A 7 -6.18 -5.62 4.39
CA SER A 7 -6.97 -4.51 3.88
C SER A 7 -8.32 -4.43 4.57
N MET A 8 -9.05 -3.35 4.32
CA MET A 8 -10.45 -3.20 4.70
C MET A 8 -11.27 -2.66 3.52
N TRP A 9 -12.58 -2.90 3.59
CA TRP A 9 -13.56 -2.32 2.70
C TRP A 9 -14.85 -2.03 3.47
N ALA A 10 -14.85 -0.89 4.16
CA ALA A 10 -16.00 -0.39 4.92
C ALA A 10 -15.93 1.12 5.06
N ARG A 11 -17.09 1.79 4.92
CA ARG A 11 -17.21 3.20 5.28
C ARG A 11 -16.97 3.38 6.77
N PHE A 12 -16.32 4.48 7.15
CA PHE A 12 -15.98 4.76 8.55
C PHE A 12 -17.21 4.82 9.45
N ASP A 13 -18.30 5.42 8.96
CA ASP A 13 -19.56 5.57 9.67
C ASP A 13 -20.36 4.25 9.86
N ASN A 14 -19.97 3.18 9.17
CA ASN A 14 -20.57 1.84 9.31
C ASN A 14 -19.72 0.89 10.17
N ILE A 15 -18.56 1.33 10.66
CA ILE A 15 -17.68 0.45 11.45
C ILE A 15 -18.27 0.26 12.84
N THR A 16 -18.43 -0.99 13.23
CA THR A 16 -19.01 -1.38 14.52
C THR A 16 -17.97 -1.69 15.59
N ASP A 17 -16.73 -2.00 15.18
CA ASP A 17 -15.61 -2.30 16.08
C ASP A 17 -14.35 -1.51 15.70
N ILE A 18 -13.98 -0.56 16.55
CA ILE A 18 -12.79 0.27 16.36
C ILE A 18 -11.48 -0.52 16.47
N SER A 19 -11.47 -1.69 17.08
CA SER A 19 -10.30 -2.55 17.18
C SER A 19 -9.74 -2.96 15.81
N LEU A 20 -10.57 -2.91 14.76
CA LEU A 20 -10.18 -3.08 13.37
C LEU A 20 -9.04 -2.14 12.95
N PHE A 21 -9.07 -0.88 13.41
CA PHE A 21 -8.00 0.08 13.13
C PHE A 21 -6.69 -0.31 13.80
N HIS A 22 -6.74 -0.77 15.04
CA HIS A 22 -5.56 -1.25 15.77
C HIS A 22 -4.94 -2.45 15.06
N LYS A 23 -5.75 -3.46 14.72
CA LYS A 23 -5.32 -4.67 14.04
C LYS A 23 -4.65 -4.37 12.69
N ILE A 24 -5.26 -3.51 11.87
CA ILE A 24 -4.70 -3.14 10.57
C ILE A 24 -3.38 -2.39 10.74
N ASN A 25 -3.31 -1.45 11.68
CA ASN A 25 -2.10 -0.68 11.92
C ASN A 25 -0.96 -1.54 12.50
N GLU A 26 -1.30 -2.45 13.42
CA GLU A 26 -0.34 -3.39 14.00
C GLU A 26 0.31 -4.27 12.92
N ILE A 27 -0.47 -4.85 12.02
CA ILE A 27 0.07 -5.73 10.96
C ILE A 27 0.80 -4.92 9.90
N ASN A 28 0.16 -3.86 9.35
CA ASN A 28 0.66 -3.18 8.16
C ASN A 28 1.84 -2.24 8.45
N TYR A 29 1.84 -1.60 9.62
CA TYR A 29 2.85 -0.63 10.01
C TYR A 29 3.78 -1.16 11.08
N GLN A 30 3.27 -1.50 12.28
CA GLN A 30 4.12 -1.92 13.40
C GLN A 30 4.90 -3.20 13.08
N GLY A 31 4.27 -4.17 12.39
CA GLY A 31 4.95 -5.37 11.93
C GLY A 31 6.13 -5.07 10.99
N SER A 32 5.96 -4.10 10.10
CA SER A 32 7.06 -3.64 9.22
C SER A 32 8.18 -2.97 10.01
N VAL A 33 7.85 -2.11 10.98
CA VAL A 33 8.83 -1.48 11.88
C VAL A 33 9.62 -2.53 12.65
N ASN A 34 8.94 -3.53 13.23
CA ASN A 34 9.57 -4.60 13.98
C ASN A 34 10.52 -5.43 13.11
N CYS A 35 10.14 -5.73 11.85
CA CYS A 35 11.02 -6.44 10.92
C CYS A 35 12.28 -5.62 10.60
N VAL A 36 12.15 -4.32 10.36
CA VAL A 36 13.30 -3.45 10.11
C VAL A 36 14.21 -3.39 11.34
N TYR A 37 13.63 -3.15 12.53
CA TYR A 37 14.38 -3.10 13.78
C TYR A 37 15.21 -4.37 14.03
N ALA A 38 14.59 -5.54 13.84
CA ALA A 38 15.25 -6.81 14.04
C ALA A 38 16.36 -7.14 13.03
N SER A 39 16.33 -6.52 11.83
CA SER A 39 17.25 -6.83 10.73
C SER A 39 18.27 -5.72 10.44
N ILE A 40 18.16 -4.58 11.07
CA ILE A 40 18.89 -3.37 10.67
C ILE A 40 20.42 -3.53 10.74
N ASP A 41 20.94 -4.17 11.77
CA ASP A 41 22.38 -4.35 11.95
C ASP A 41 22.98 -5.28 10.90
N GLU A 42 22.27 -6.37 10.56
CA GLU A 42 22.72 -7.29 9.52
C GLU A 42 22.60 -6.66 8.12
N LEU A 43 21.59 -5.84 7.90
CA LEU A 43 21.46 -5.09 6.65
C LEU A 43 22.60 -4.07 6.48
N LYS A 44 23.00 -3.39 7.56
CA LYS A 44 24.15 -2.46 7.54
C LYS A 44 25.46 -3.17 7.22
N LYS A 45 25.74 -4.31 7.87
CA LYS A 45 26.96 -5.10 7.67
C LYS A 45 27.10 -5.59 6.22
N ASN A 46 25.99 -5.90 5.58
CA ASN A 46 25.97 -6.53 4.25
C ASN A 46 25.57 -5.58 3.12
N ASN A 47 25.52 -4.27 3.35
CA ASN A 47 24.99 -3.29 2.38
C ASN A 47 23.63 -3.72 1.81
N GLY A 48 22.75 -4.18 2.70
CA GLY A 48 21.48 -4.80 2.35
C GLY A 48 20.46 -3.82 1.79
N GLN A 49 19.29 -4.35 1.44
CA GLN A 49 18.20 -3.58 0.88
C GLN A 49 16.88 -3.87 1.61
N ILE A 50 16.14 -2.82 1.96
CA ILE A 50 14.77 -2.88 2.41
C ILE A 50 13.85 -2.58 1.22
N VAL A 51 12.91 -3.49 0.94
CA VAL A 51 11.90 -3.30 -0.10
C VAL A 51 10.53 -3.39 0.53
N ALA A 52 9.75 -2.32 0.48
CA ALA A 52 8.40 -2.32 1.02
C ALA A 52 7.34 -2.32 -0.09
N ILE A 53 6.44 -3.30 -0.03
CA ILE A 53 5.29 -3.41 -0.91
C ILE A 53 4.16 -2.56 -0.32
N THR A 54 3.94 -1.43 -0.97
CA THR A 54 2.93 -0.44 -0.57
C THR A 54 1.85 -0.29 -1.64
N THR A 55 1.10 0.77 -1.61
CA THR A 55 -0.04 1.01 -2.50
C THR A 55 -0.16 2.47 -2.88
N ALA A 56 -0.87 2.78 -3.95
CA ALA A 56 -1.29 4.15 -4.27
C ALA A 56 -2.05 4.81 -3.10
N GLN A 57 -2.70 4.02 -2.23
CA GLN A 57 -3.38 4.50 -1.03
C GLN A 57 -2.44 4.99 0.08
N ALA A 58 -1.13 4.74 -0.03
CA ALA A 58 -0.12 5.38 0.81
C ALA A 58 0.18 6.84 0.41
N LEU A 59 -0.24 7.23 -0.81
CA LEU A 59 -0.04 8.58 -1.35
C LEU A 59 -1.30 9.45 -1.25
N MET A 60 -2.47 8.82 -1.16
CA MET A 60 -3.76 9.48 -1.06
C MET A 60 -4.79 8.62 -0.34
N GLY A 61 -5.78 9.26 0.33
CA GLY A 61 -6.92 8.54 0.91
C GLY A 61 -7.81 7.92 -0.16
N PHE A 62 -8.49 6.84 0.22
CA PHE A 62 -9.44 6.14 -0.63
C PHE A 62 -10.70 5.81 0.18
N PRO A 63 -11.93 6.00 -0.36
CA PRO A 63 -13.16 5.63 0.32
C PRO A 63 -13.15 4.16 0.73
N ASN A 64 -13.87 3.81 1.77
CA ASN A 64 -14.01 2.47 2.32
C ASN A 64 -12.70 1.81 2.83
N ALA A 65 -11.60 2.57 2.89
CA ALA A 65 -10.27 2.05 3.24
C ALA A 65 -9.54 2.92 4.26
N SER A 66 -10.26 3.54 5.22
CA SER A 66 -9.70 4.55 6.12
C SER A 66 -8.54 4.03 6.98
N ALA A 67 -8.70 2.90 7.67
CA ALA A 67 -7.61 2.31 8.47
C ALA A 67 -6.46 1.79 7.59
N TYR A 68 -6.79 1.17 6.45
CA TYR A 68 -5.77 0.69 5.51
C TYR A 68 -4.95 1.84 4.94
N SER A 69 -5.60 2.89 4.45
CA SER A 69 -4.91 4.08 3.94
C SER A 69 -4.06 4.74 5.02
N ALA A 70 -4.56 4.87 6.25
CA ALA A 70 -3.81 5.42 7.38
C ALA A 70 -2.55 4.60 7.68
N SER A 71 -2.66 3.27 7.79
CA SER A 71 -1.51 2.39 8.06
C SER A 71 -0.45 2.45 6.95
N LYS A 72 -0.88 2.56 5.69
CA LYS A 72 0.05 2.66 4.55
C LYS A 72 0.68 4.05 4.41
N HIS A 73 0.00 5.13 4.83
CA HIS A 73 0.63 6.45 4.98
C HIS A 73 1.67 6.46 6.10
N ALA A 74 1.38 5.83 7.25
CA ALA A 74 2.34 5.69 8.34
C ALA A 74 3.60 4.95 7.89
N LEU A 75 3.42 3.81 7.19
CA LEU A 75 4.53 3.05 6.62
C LEU A 75 5.33 3.88 5.61
N HIS A 76 4.64 4.63 4.73
CA HIS A 76 5.30 5.51 3.76
C HIS A 76 6.19 6.56 4.44
N GLY A 77 5.67 7.29 5.44
CA GLY A 77 6.45 8.28 6.18
C GLY A 77 7.66 7.68 6.91
N PHE A 78 7.49 6.52 7.53
CA PHE A 78 8.59 5.78 8.15
C PHE A 78 9.69 5.45 7.14
N LEU A 79 9.34 4.90 5.98
CA LEU A 79 10.31 4.52 4.96
C LEU A 79 10.99 5.71 4.29
N GLU A 80 10.31 6.83 4.10
CA GLU A 80 10.92 8.08 3.63
C GLU A 80 11.98 8.58 4.63
N THR A 81 11.68 8.51 5.93
CA THR A 81 12.63 8.86 6.99
C THR A 81 13.84 7.93 6.95
N LEU A 82 13.64 6.62 6.86
CA LEU A 82 14.76 5.67 6.75
C LEU A 82 15.64 5.89 5.51
N GLN A 83 15.06 6.31 4.38
CA GLN A 83 15.85 6.67 3.19
C GLN A 83 16.79 7.83 3.46
N MET A 84 16.38 8.80 4.27
CA MET A 84 17.24 9.94 4.67
C MET A 84 18.29 9.55 5.69
N GLU A 85 17.91 8.76 6.70
CA GLU A 85 18.79 8.35 7.81
C GLU A 85 19.83 7.31 7.40
N LEU A 86 19.48 6.39 6.51
CA LEU A 86 20.29 5.22 6.16
C LEU A 86 20.90 5.28 4.75
N GLY A 87 20.60 6.31 3.99
CA GLY A 87 20.75 6.35 2.53
C GLY A 87 22.15 6.10 1.95
N SER A 88 23.21 6.09 2.79
CA SER A 88 24.56 5.72 2.38
C SER A 88 24.93 4.26 2.69
N THR A 89 24.21 3.61 3.63
CA THR A 89 24.56 2.29 4.15
C THR A 89 23.56 1.19 3.73
N ILE A 90 22.28 1.55 3.57
CA ILE A 90 21.23 0.61 3.19
C ILE A 90 20.37 1.23 2.09
N SER A 91 20.06 0.46 1.06
CA SER A 91 19.06 0.87 0.07
C SER A 91 17.65 0.64 0.62
N VAL A 92 16.79 1.65 0.52
CA VAL A 92 15.37 1.54 0.87
C VAL A 92 14.52 1.82 -0.35
N SER A 93 13.70 0.85 -0.75
CA SER A 93 12.83 0.91 -1.93
C SER A 93 11.36 0.88 -1.56
N ASN A 94 10.60 1.88 -2.00
CA ASN A 94 9.14 1.92 -1.88
C ASN A 94 8.48 1.48 -3.19
N VAL A 95 7.67 0.43 -3.16
CA VAL A 95 6.90 -0.07 -4.31
C VAL A 95 5.43 0.35 -4.14
N TYR A 96 4.95 1.23 -5.00
CA TYR A 96 3.56 1.67 -5.00
C TYR A 96 2.76 0.91 -6.04
N LEU A 97 1.84 0.07 -5.57
CA LEU A 97 0.99 -0.75 -6.42
C LEU A 97 -0.38 -0.10 -6.63
N GLY A 98 -0.89 -0.20 -7.84
CA GLY A 98 -2.32 -0.06 -8.13
C GLY A 98 -3.05 -1.37 -7.86
N TRP A 99 -4.08 -1.65 -8.64
CA TRP A 99 -4.81 -2.91 -8.54
C TRP A 99 -4.09 -4.03 -9.26
N ILE A 100 -3.96 -5.17 -8.56
CA ILE A 100 -3.27 -6.37 -9.06
C ILE A 100 -4.31 -7.51 -9.14
N LYS A 101 -4.37 -8.19 -10.27
CA LYS A 101 -5.13 -9.42 -10.45
C LYS A 101 -4.36 -10.61 -9.88
N GLY A 102 -5.08 -11.62 -9.41
CA GLY A 102 -4.47 -12.85 -8.92
C GLY A 102 -3.99 -12.77 -7.47
N THR A 103 -4.41 -11.75 -6.70
CA THR A 103 -4.15 -11.68 -5.25
C THR A 103 -5.45 -11.80 -4.47
N ASN A 104 -5.38 -12.38 -3.28
CA ASN A 104 -6.52 -12.52 -2.37
C ASN A 104 -6.64 -11.36 -1.37
N LEU A 105 -5.86 -10.29 -1.53
CA LEU A 105 -5.86 -9.16 -0.59
C LEU A 105 -7.26 -8.56 -0.44
N ARG A 106 -7.98 -8.45 -1.53
CA ARG A 106 -9.31 -7.84 -1.55
C ARG A 106 -10.38 -8.79 -1.03
N ALA A 107 -10.36 -10.06 -1.42
CA ALA A 107 -11.25 -11.08 -0.89
C ALA A 107 -11.10 -11.26 0.64
N ASN A 108 -9.89 -11.08 1.14
CA ASN A 108 -9.57 -11.10 2.56
C ASN A 108 -9.68 -9.71 3.24
N ALA A 109 -10.17 -8.69 2.56
CA ALA A 109 -10.39 -7.38 3.18
C ALA A 109 -11.45 -7.49 4.28
N LEU A 110 -11.26 -6.71 5.34
CA LEU A 110 -12.16 -6.73 6.49
C LEU A 110 -13.33 -5.76 6.26
N GLY A 111 -14.54 -6.23 6.47
CA GLY A 111 -15.77 -5.47 6.46
C GLY A 111 -15.98 -4.68 7.74
N PRO A 112 -17.17 -4.04 7.92
CA PRO A 112 -17.45 -3.13 9.02
C PRO A 112 -17.40 -3.76 10.41
N ASN A 113 -17.65 -5.05 10.52
CA ASN A 113 -17.62 -5.85 11.76
C ASN A 113 -16.35 -6.71 11.90
N GLY A 114 -15.33 -6.48 11.04
CA GLY A 114 -14.07 -7.21 11.09
C GLY A 114 -14.07 -8.58 10.40
N GLU A 115 -15.17 -9.00 9.79
CA GLU A 115 -15.27 -10.22 8.99
C GLU A 115 -14.70 -10.02 7.58
N LYS A 116 -14.26 -11.10 6.95
CA LYS A 116 -13.79 -11.05 5.56
C LYS A 116 -14.96 -10.83 4.61
N ILE A 117 -14.83 -9.92 3.66
CA ILE A 117 -15.89 -9.60 2.70
C ILE A 117 -16.10 -10.68 1.61
N GLY A 118 -15.11 -11.57 1.38
CA GLY A 118 -15.20 -12.66 0.40
C GLY A 118 -15.11 -12.19 -1.06
N ASP A 119 -15.24 -13.16 -1.98
CA ASP A 119 -15.03 -12.94 -3.42
C ASP A 119 -16.25 -12.33 -4.14
N SER A 120 -17.44 -12.35 -3.53
CA SER A 120 -18.70 -11.98 -4.17
C SER A 120 -18.83 -10.49 -4.53
N HIS A 121 -17.95 -9.65 -4.04
CA HIS A 121 -18.03 -8.19 -4.18
C HIS A 121 -17.03 -7.59 -5.16
N HIS A 122 -16.36 -8.40 -6.03
CA HIS A 122 -15.24 -7.86 -6.82
C HIS A 122 -15.33 -8.11 -8.31
N LYS A 123 -15.74 -7.09 -9.03
CA LYS A 123 -15.34 -6.91 -10.43
C LYS A 123 -13.89 -6.39 -10.44
N HIS A 124 -12.96 -7.13 -11.00
CA HIS A 124 -11.60 -6.63 -11.22
C HIS A 124 -11.66 -5.40 -12.13
N SER A 125 -11.09 -4.30 -11.70
CA SER A 125 -10.93 -3.13 -12.57
C SER A 125 -10.25 -3.56 -13.88
N SER A 126 -10.74 -3.07 -15.02
CA SER A 126 -10.11 -3.28 -16.34
C SER A 126 -8.65 -2.79 -16.40
N ARG A 127 -8.23 -1.99 -15.43
CA ARG A 127 -6.86 -1.45 -15.29
C ARG A 127 -5.98 -2.27 -14.33
N ALA A 128 -6.50 -3.39 -13.79
CA ALA A 128 -5.70 -4.22 -12.89
C ALA A 128 -4.58 -4.93 -13.66
N ILE A 129 -3.39 -4.91 -13.09
CA ILE A 129 -2.19 -5.51 -13.65
C ILE A 129 -2.13 -6.97 -13.23
N ASP A 130 -1.68 -7.82 -14.15
CA ASP A 130 -1.40 -9.21 -13.87
C ASP A 130 -0.24 -9.36 -12.86
N ILE A 131 -0.32 -10.38 -11.99
CA ILE A 131 0.65 -10.60 -10.90
C ILE A 131 2.06 -10.88 -11.44
N ASP A 132 2.19 -11.65 -12.53
CA ASP A 132 3.51 -12.00 -13.09
C ASP A 132 4.20 -10.76 -13.69
N SER A 133 3.43 -9.94 -14.41
CA SER A 133 3.92 -8.65 -14.91
C SER A 133 4.30 -7.70 -13.78
N CYS A 134 3.55 -7.71 -12.68
CA CYS A 134 3.83 -6.89 -11.51
C CYS A 134 5.12 -7.33 -10.83
N THR A 135 5.27 -8.62 -10.52
CA THR A 135 6.46 -9.16 -9.84
C THR A 135 7.73 -8.97 -10.67
N THR A 136 7.67 -9.19 -11.98
CA THR A 136 8.79 -8.93 -12.90
C THR A 136 9.26 -7.47 -12.79
N LYS A 137 8.34 -6.50 -12.79
CA LYS A 137 8.68 -5.07 -12.66
C LYS A 137 9.26 -4.72 -11.29
N ILE A 138 8.79 -5.38 -10.22
CA ILE A 138 9.33 -5.21 -8.87
C ILE A 138 10.78 -5.69 -8.85
N VAL A 139 11.05 -6.92 -9.30
CA VAL A 139 12.40 -7.49 -9.33
C VAL A 139 13.36 -6.62 -10.14
N GLN A 140 12.98 -6.22 -11.35
CA GLN A 140 13.78 -5.28 -12.16
C GLN A 140 14.07 -3.95 -11.48
N GLY A 141 13.13 -3.46 -10.67
CA GLY A 141 13.32 -2.23 -9.88
C GLY A 141 14.29 -2.43 -8.73
N ILE A 142 14.23 -3.58 -8.06
CA ILE A 142 15.12 -3.98 -6.97
C ILE A 142 16.55 -4.13 -7.49
N GLU A 143 16.75 -4.88 -8.57
CA GLU A 143 18.07 -5.08 -9.21
C GLU A 143 18.73 -3.75 -9.63
N LYS A 144 17.93 -2.76 -10.00
CA LYS A 144 18.41 -1.41 -10.37
C LYS A 144 18.50 -0.45 -9.18
N ASN A 145 18.35 -0.92 -7.95
CA ASN A 145 18.36 -0.11 -6.72
C ASN A 145 17.46 1.13 -6.79
N LYS A 146 16.28 1.00 -7.43
CA LYS A 146 15.34 2.12 -7.52
C LYS A 146 14.74 2.42 -6.16
N LYS A 147 14.89 3.64 -5.66
CA LYS A 147 14.32 4.11 -4.41
C LYS A 147 12.77 4.12 -4.43
N THR A 148 12.20 4.29 -5.62
CA THR A 148 10.75 4.35 -5.80
C THR A 148 10.34 3.62 -7.07
N ILE A 149 9.36 2.71 -6.94
CA ILE A 149 8.84 1.88 -8.03
C ILE A 149 7.31 2.08 -8.08
N TYR A 150 6.78 2.55 -9.21
CA TYR A 150 5.34 2.75 -9.41
C TYR A 150 4.80 1.75 -10.43
N ILE A 151 3.79 0.98 -10.03
CA ILE A 151 3.16 -0.05 -10.87
C ILE A 151 1.63 0.08 -10.78
N PRO A 152 0.98 0.58 -11.83
CA PRO A 152 1.51 1.14 -13.09
C PRO A 152 2.25 2.48 -12.90
N SER A 153 3.09 2.83 -13.88
CA SER A 153 4.00 3.98 -13.79
C SER A 153 3.29 5.34 -13.65
N PHE A 154 2.03 5.46 -14.07
CA PHE A 154 1.27 6.71 -13.93
C PHE A 154 0.98 7.09 -12.47
N LEU A 155 1.09 6.15 -11.53
CA LEU A 155 0.90 6.43 -10.09
C LEU A 155 1.89 7.49 -9.57
N ARG A 156 3.04 7.66 -10.22
CA ARG A 156 4.02 8.71 -9.90
C ARG A 156 3.43 10.14 -9.98
N PHE A 157 2.34 10.32 -10.71
CA PHE A 157 1.69 11.62 -10.85
C PHE A 157 0.66 11.90 -9.75
N ILE A 158 0.34 10.93 -8.87
CA ILE A 158 -0.62 11.10 -7.78
C ILE A 158 -0.25 12.26 -6.84
N PRO A 159 1.01 12.37 -6.34
CA PRO A 159 1.39 13.47 -5.45
C PRO A 159 1.16 14.84 -6.11
N PHE A 160 1.53 14.98 -7.39
CA PHE A 160 1.29 16.20 -8.16
C PHE A 160 -0.21 16.49 -8.34
N ALA A 161 -1.00 15.49 -8.72
CA ALA A 161 -2.44 15.63 -8.87
C ALA A 161 -3.13 15.99 -7.53
N LYS A 162 -2.65 15.41 -6.42
CA LYS A 162 -3.14 15.72 -5.07
C LYS A 162 -2.86 17.17 -4.68
N LEU A 163 -1.70 17.71 -5.07
CA LEU A 163 -1.29 19.08 -4.73
C LEU A 163 -2.06 20.10 -5.56
N PHE A 164 -2.11 19.93 -6.89
CA PHE A 164 -2.63 20.95 -7.81
C PHE A 164 -4.07 20.73 -8.25
N PHE A 165 -4.56 19.48 -8.25
CA PHE A 165 -5.87 19.09 -8.79
C PHE A 165 -6.71 18.29 -7.81
N ARG A 166 -6.58 18.57 -6.50
CA ARG A 166 -7.20 17.78 -5.42
C ARG A 166 -8.70 17.53 -5.62
N LYS A 167 -9.49 18.57 -5.94
CA LYS A 167 -10.95 18.44 -6.14
C LYS A 167 -11.31 17.49 -7.29
N TRP A 168 -10.58 17.60 -8.40
CA TRP A 168 -10.76 16.72 -9.55
C TRP A 168 -10.38 15.28 -9.22
N LEU A 169 -9.24 15.09 -8.57
CA LEU A 169 -8.76 13.76 -8.17
C LEU A 169 -9.77 13.06 -7.25
N PHE A 170 -10.28 13.75 -6.24
CA PHE A 170 -11.25 13.21 -5.31
C PHE A 170 -12.58 12.85 -5.98
N ARG A 171 -13.08 13.67 -6.90
CA ARG A 171 -14.28 13.34 -7.69
C ARG A 171 -14.07 12.06 -8.51
N LYS A 172 -12.89 11.91 -9.11
CA LYS A 172 -12.56 10.74 -9.93
C LYS A 172 -12.46 9.48 -9.08
N ILE A 173 -11.86 9.55 -7.90
CA ILE A 173 -11.77 8.42 -6.96
C ILE A 173 -13.17 8.02 -6.49
N ASN A 174 -13.98 8.96 -6.02
CA ASN A 174 -15.34 8.69 -5.57
C ASN A 174 -16.18 8.03 -6.65
N LYS A 175 -16.07 8.49 -7.92
CA LYS A 175 -16.77 7.86 -9.05
C LYS A 175 -16.34 6.39 -9.23
N VAL A 176 -15.04 6.11 -9.20
CA VAL A 176 -14.52 4.75 -9.33
C VAL A 176 -15.01 3.86 -8.18
N THR A 177 -15.05 4.38 -6.96
CA THR A 177 -15.53 3.62 -5.80
C THR A 177 -17.02 3.31 -5.90
N SER A 178 -17.85 4.27 -6.33
CA SER A 178 -19.30 4.03 -6.50
C SER A 178 -19.61 3.04 -7.63
N GLU A 179 -18.80 2.97 -8.67
CA GLU A 179 -18.91 1.97 -9.75
C GLU A 179 -18.53 0.56 -9.27
N GLU A 180 -17.75 0.44 -8.19
CA GLU A 180 -17.39 -0.85 -7.57
C GLU A 180 -18.44 -1.34 -6.56
N GLU A 181 -19.30 -0.45 -6.06
CA GLU A 181 -20.39 -0.77 -5.14
C GLU A 181 -21.69 -1.17 -5.87
N SER A 182 -21.81 -0.85 -7.15
CA SER A 182 -22.95 -1.20 -8.01
C SER A 182 -22.74 -2.55 -8.74
#